data_eb4c3618e35ce61cca6fccd9bc48832e
#
_entry.id   eb4c3618e35ce61cca6fccd9bc48832e
#
_cell.length_a   1.000
_cell.length_b   1.000
_cell.length_c   1.000
_cell.angle_alpha   90.00
_cell.angle_beta   90.00
_cell.angle_gamma   90.00
#
_symmetry.space_group_name_H-M   'P 1'
#
loop_
_entity.id
_entity.type
_entity.pdbx_description
1 polymer ?
#
loop_
_entity_poly.entity_id
_entity_poly.type
_entity_poly.pdbx_seq_one_letter_code
_entity_poly.pdbx_strand_id
1 'polypeptide(L)'
;MKKIKRIMCFLLAIALLTGAAPAPAPNAEPQPPEKVQEPRDQKEKIRTAQGVQPMTATEKKDFDTAMAKPDTALLKSFLIGDYETGTVYREYNADVPVGLASTSKLMTIYCVMDAVDKGEIGMKDPVTIDHAAAAMHGSVYKTKEGEVYTVEELIHAGMIVSGNDAMIALADRIAGSEAAFVARMNQKAQEMGFTHMHFINVHGLTDYTANDYNKATAREMFELSRSLLKKYPMVLDIARRPKIEEPARAYISYSTNPLLGILPGIDGLKTGYTGAAGRCFIATGLRPAEGKYLDTRFIGVYMGAENDMDRYAASLRLSKEAMAHRNTVLADKSEDLGFLALKNASPRKSSVYVEKNLVRNVKEGEEITSELQFAPVTPPHSKKDAVGDIVYYVGGKEIARAHVFVKEDIKKPNPILSYRDLMADVFRAMEKAA
;
A
#
# COMPACT_ATOMS: atom_id res chain seq x y z
N MET A 1 -60.19 18.09 -18.70
CA MET A 1 -58.84 17.58 -18.23
C MET A 1 -58.84 16.95 -16.83
N LYS A 2 -59.75 17.27 -15.90
CA LYS A 2 -59.79 16.67 -14.54
C LYS A 2 -60.44 15.27 -14.46
N LYS A 3 -61.24 14.84 -15.44
CA LYS A 3 -61.92 13.51 -15.45
C LYS A 3 -61.01 12.37 -15.96
N ILE A 4 -60.00 12.64 -16.78
CA ILE A 4 -59.08 11.61 -17.33
C ILE A 4 -58.08 11.16 -16.28
N LYS A 5 -57.62 12.06 -15.37
CA LYS A 5 -56.68 11.68 -14.28
C LYS A 5 -57.27 10.75 -13.21
N ARG A 6 -58.62 10.80 -13.00
CA ARG A 6 -59.28 9.91 -12.02
C ARG A 6 -59.48 8.48 -12.52
N ILE A 7 -59.60 8.27 -13.83
CA ILE A 7 -59.76 6.93 -14.42
C ILE A 7 -58.39 6.18 -14.42
N MET A 8 -57.30 6.89 -14.62
CA MET A 8 -55.95 6.27 -14.59
C MET A 8 -55.49 5.84 -13.18
N CYS A 9 -55.91 6.57 -12.13
CA CYS A 9 -55.64 6.17 -10.74
C CYS A 9 -56.46 4.96 -10.28
N PHE A 10 -57.65 4.75 -10.85
CA PHE A 10 -58.53 3.63 -10.46
C PHE A 10 -58.10 2.30 -11.11
N LEU A 11 -57.50 2.34 -12.29
CA LEU A 11 -56.95 1.15 -12.95
C LEU A 11 -55.64 0.68 -12.31
N LEU A 12 -54.85 1.59 -11.72
CA LEU A 12 -53.62 1.22 -10.99
C LEU A 12 -53.91 0.59 -9.61
N ALA A 13 -55.03 0.98 -8.97
CA ALA A 13 -55.45 0.45 -7.67
C ALA A 13 -56.02 -0.98 -7.76
N ILE A 14 -56.60 -1.38 -8.90
CA ILE A 14 -57.14 -2.74 -9.11
C ILE A 14 -56.05 -3.74 -9.40
N ALA A 15 -54.91 -3.35 -10.01
CA ALA A 15 -53.78 -4.21 -10.28
C ALA A 15 -53.01 -4.62 -9.00
N LEU A 16 -53.13 -3.86 -7.90
CA LEU A 16 -52.49 -4.14 -6.62
C LEU A 16 -53.29 -5.09 -5.70
N LEU A 17 -54.54 -5.39 -6.04
CA LEU A 17 -55.43 -6.22 -5.21
C LEU A 17 -55.61 -7.66 -5.69
N THR A 18 -55.06 -8.04 -6.86
CA THR A 18 -55.30 -9.37 -7.41
C THR A 18 -54.09 -10.32 -7.34
N GLY A 19 -52.96 -9.89 -6.77
CA GLY A 19 -51.82 -10.80 -6.49
C GLY A 19 -51.33 -11.68 -7.65
N ALA A 20 -51.72 -11.40 -8.90
CA ALA A 20 -51.30 -12.17 -10.04
C ALA A 20 -50.03 -11.55 -10.62
N ALA A 21 -48.92 -12.25 -10.40
CA ALA A 21 -47.69 -11.99 -11.13
C ALA A 21 -47.93 -12.14 -12.65
N PRO A 22 -47.44 -11.24 -13.51
CA PRO A 22 -47.52 -11.43 -14.94
C PRO A 22 -46.82 -12.74 -15.33
N ALA A 23 -47.50 -13.57 -16.12
CA ALA A 23 -46.91 -14.80 -16.66
C ALA A 23 -45.62 -14.47 -17.42
N PRO A 24 -44.57 -15.29 -17.31
CA PRO A 24 -43.35 -15.08 -18.08
C PRO A 24 -43.67 -15.16 -19.57
N ALA A 25 -43.16 -14.20 -20.32
CA ALA A 25 -43.26 -14.19 -21.77
C ALA A 25 -42.55 -15.46 -22.32
N PRO A 26 -43.15 -16.18 -23.27
CA PRO A 26 -42.54 -17.35 -23.86
C PRO A 26 -41.31 -16.94 -24.71
N ASN A 27 -40.16 -17.56 -24.42
CA ASN A 27 -38.93 -17.56 -25.26
C ASN A 27 -38.23 -16.21 -25.44
N ALA A 28 -37.77 -15.58 -24.31
CA ALA A 28 -36.59 -14.76 -24.41
C ALA A 28 -35.36 -15.69 -24.37
N GLU A 29 -34.63 -15.81 -25.46
CA GLU A 29 -33.29 -16.39 -25.46
C GLU A 29 -32.47 -15.71 -24.36
N PRO A 30 -31.64 -16.46 -23.59
CA PRO A 30 -30.76 -15.85 -22.60
C PRO A 30 -29.86 -14.85 -23.34
N GLN A 31 -30.01 -13.57 -23.04
CA GLN A 31 -29.09 -12.55 -23.53
C GLN A 31 -27.68 -12.98 -23.10
N PRO A 32 -26.71 -12.98 -24.02
CA PRO A 32 -25.35 -13.25 -23.63
C PRO A 32 -24.97 -12.27 -22.51
N PRO A 33 -24.18 -12.71 -21.50
CA PRO A 33 -23.80 -11.86 -20.40
C PRO A 33 -23.23 -10.57 -20.99
N GLU A 34 -23.77 -9.44 -20.53
CA GLU A 34 -23.31 -8.10 -20.92
C GLU A 34 -21.78 -8.12 -20.80
N LYS A 35 -21.12 -8.00 -21.95
CA LYS A 35 -19.66 -7.96 -21.97
C LYS A 35 -19.28 -6.82 -21.04
N VAL A 36 -18.74 -7.14 -19.87
CA VAL A 36 -18.10 -6.16 -18.99
C VAL A 36 -17.18 -5.38 -19.91
N GLN A 37 -17.54 -4.13 -20.18
CA GLN A 37 -16.70 -3.25 -20.99
C GLN A 37 -15.37 -3.21 -20.26
N GLU A 38 -14.34 -3.76 -20.90
CA GLU A 38 -12.97 -3.64 -20.40
C GLU A 38 -12.75 -2.16 -20.06
N PRO A 39 -12.24 -1.85 -18.87
CA PRO A 39 -12.05 -0.46 -18.48
C PRO A 39 -11.27 0.24 -19.59
N ARG A 40 -11.82 1.33 -20.12
CA ARG A 40 -11.21 2.15 -21.16
C ARG A 40 -9.72 2.28 -20.86
N ASP A 41 -8.87 2.03 -21.84
CA ASP A 41 -7.42 1.94 -21.68
C ASP A 41 -6.90 3.16 -20.88
N GLN A 42 -6.48 2.91 -19.63
CA GLN A 42 -5.98 3.96 -18.73
C GLN A 42 -4.75 4.70 -19.29
N LYS A 43 -4.11 4.12 -20.31
CA LYS A 43 -2.99 4.74 -21.04
C LYS A 43 -3.41 6.00 -21.82
N GLU A 44 -4.70 6.15 -22.10
CA GLU A 44 -5.22 7.30 -22.85
C GLU A 44 -5.55 8.51 -21.97
N LYS A 45 -5.40 8.41 -20.66
CA LYS A 45 -5.69 9.49 -19.71
C LYS A 45 -4.44 9.95 -19.00
N ILE A 46 -4.40 11.24 -18.69
CA ILE A 46 -3.36 11.87 -17.89
C ILE A 46 -3.99 12.81 -16.86
N ARG A 47 -3.33 13.00 -15.73
CA ARG A 47 -3.71 14.03 -14.76
C ARG A 47 -2.97 15.33 -15.06
N THR A 48 -3.74 16.38 -15.22
CA THR A 48 -3.26 17.75 -15.45
C THR A 48 -3.60 18.65 -14.26
N ALA A 49 -3.28 19.93 -14.37
CA ALA A 49 -3.70 20.96 -13.42
C ALA A 49 -5.24 21.18 -13.38
N GLN A 50 -5.98 20.60 -14.32
CA GLN A 50 -7.46 20.61 -14.38
C GLN A 50 -8.08 19.25 -14.01
N GLY A 51 -7.29 18.34 -13.43
CA GLY A 51 -7.72 17.00 -13.05
C GLY A 51 -7.41 15.95 -14.12
N VAL A 52 -8.16 14.85 -14.14
CA VAL A 52 -7.97 13.77 -15.13
C VAL A 52 -8.57 14.14 -16.46
N GLN A 53 -7.76 14.13 -17.51
CA GLN A 53 -8.13 14.49 -18.87
C GLN A 53 -7.71 13.38 -19.85
N PRO A 54 -8.37 13.24 -21.03
CA PRO A 54 -7.81 12.47 -22.13
C PRO A 54 -6.46 13.04 -22.56
N MET A 55 -5.53 12.19 -23.00
CA MET A 55 -4.27 12.64 -23.56
C MET A 55 -4.49 13.36 -24.88
N THR A 56 -3.74 14.44 -25.13
CA THR A 56 -3.56 15.00 -26.46
C THR A 56 -2.78 14.04 -27.35
N ALA A 57 -2.81 14.25 -28.67
CA ALA A 57 -2.03 13.43 -29.61
C ALA A 57 -0.52 13.48 -29.31
N THR A 58 -0.01 14.63 -28.90
CA THR A 58 1.40 14.81 -28.54
C THR A 58 1.72 14.05 -27.25
N GLU A 59 0.92 14.23 -26.19
CA GLU A 59 1.09 13.51 -24.93
C GLU A 59 1.04 11.99 -25.12
N LYS A 60 0.12 11.50 -25.97
CA LYS A 60 0.04 10.07 -26.28
C LYS A 60 1.29 9.58 -27.00
N LYS A 61 1.80 10.30 -27.99
CA LYS A 61 3.04 9.96 -28.68
C LYS A 61 4.24 9.90 -27.73
N ASP A 62 4.36 10.91 -26.85
CA ASP A 62 5.44 10.97 -25.86
C ASP A 62 5.32 9.83 -24.84
N PHE A 63 4.10 9.52 -24.41
CA PHE A 63 3.80 8.38 -23.54
C PHE A 63 4.16 7.04 -24.18
N ASP A 64 3.74 6.78 -25.43
CA ASP A 64 4.06 5.57 -26.15
C ASP A 64 5.59 5.42 -26.34
N THR A 65 6.29 6.53 -26.60
CA THR A 65 7.75 6.59 -26.67
C THR A 65 8.40 6.21 -25.33
N ALA A 66 7.89 6.75 -24.22
CA ALA A 66 8.37 6.41 -22.89
C ALA A 66 8.08 4.95 -22.54
N MET A 67 6.88 4.44 -22.87
CA MET A 67 6.49 3.05 -22.62
C MET A 67 7.35 2.02 -23.37
N ALA A 68 7.98 2.40 -24.47
CA ALA A 68 8.93 1.56 -25.21
C ALA A 68 10.31 1.43 -24.55
N LYS A 69 10.65 2.34 -23.60
CA LYS A 69 11.94 2.34 -22.90
C LYS A 69 11.88 1.45 -21.63
N PRO A 70 13.00 0.85 -21.19
CA PRO A 70 13.08 0.19 -19.88
C PRO A 70 13.01 1.22 -18.74
N ASP A 71 12.51 0.79 -17.56
CA ASP A 71 12.38 1.69 -16.38
C ASP A 71 13.71 2.32 -15.95
N THR A 72 14.81 1.57 -16.12
CA THR A 72 16.19 2.02 -15.80
C THR A 72 16.70 3.11 -16.74
N ALA A 73 16.06 3.32 -17.89
CA ALA A 73 16.33 4.46 -18.77
C ALA A 73 15.41 5.65 -18.50
N LEU A 74 14.30 5.44 -17.79
CA LEU A 74 13.31 6.47 -17.45
C LEU A 74 13.55 7.10 -16.07
N LEU A 75 14.17 6.34 -15.15
CA LEU A 75 14.36 6.76 -13.76
C LEU A 75 15.83 6.62 -13.36
N LYS A 76 16.35 7.58 -12.58
CA LYS A 76 17.69 7.49 -11.99
C LYS A 76 17.75 6.43 -10.90
N SER A 77 16.67 6.29 -10.14
CA SER A 77 16.54 5.33 -9.05
C SER A 77 15.08 4.99 -8.81
N PHE A 78 14.79 3.74 -8.43
CA PHE A 78 13.46 3.34 -7.95
C PHE A 78 13.54 2.16 -6.98
N LEU A 79 12.51 2.05 -6.14
CA LEU A 79 12.23 0.89 -5.32
C LEU A 79 10.70 0.74 -5.18
N ILE A 80 10.20 -0.48 -5.39
CA ILE A 80 8.81 -0.84 -5.11
C ILE A 80 8.76 -2.04 -4.18
N GLY A 81 7.83 -2.04 -3.23
CA GLY A 81 7.71 -3.12 -2.26
C GLY A 81 6.42 -3.09 -1.46
N ASP A 82 6.28 -4.10 -0.63
CA ASP A 82 5.14 -4.30 0.26
C ASP A 82 5.22 -3.36 1.47
N TYR A 83 4.13 -2.64 1.70
CA TYR A 83 4.02 -1.73 2.85
C TYR A 83 4.10 -2.48 4.19
N GLU A 84 3.43 -3.64 4.31
CA GLU A 84 3.32 -4.35 5.58
C GLU A 84 4.63 -5.06 5.94
N THR A 85 5.13 -5.87 5.04
CA THR A 85 6.28 -6.74 5.27
C THR A 85 7.62 -6.07 5.00
N GLY A 86 7.65 -5.01 4.16
CA GLY A 86 8.88 -4.41 3.65
C GLY A 86 9.55 -5.23 2.54
N THR A 87 8.89 -6.28 2.06
CA THR A 87 9.42 -7.08 0.96
C THR A 87 9.58 -6.22 -0.30
N VAL A 88 10.80 -6.15 -0.80
CA VAL A 88 11.11 -5.43 -2.05
C VAL A 88 10.72 -6.32 -3.22
N TYR A 89 9.91 -5.79 -4.12
CA TYR A 89 9.51 -6.48 -5.35
C TYR A 89 10.51 -6.25 -6.47
N ARG A 90 10.93 -4.99 -6.60
CA ARG A 90 11.88 -4.58 -7.62
C ARG A 90 12.57 -3.28 -7.23
N GLU A 91 13.85 -3.14 -7.61
CA GLU A 91 14.65 -1.95 -7.33
C GLU A 91 15.71 -1.70 -8.40
N TYR A 92 16.16 -0.46 -8.47
CA TYR A 92 17.26 -0.03 -9.30
C TYR A 92 17.94 1.17 -8.66
N ASN A 93 19.26 1.13 -8.47
CA ASN A 93 20.06 2.17 -7.82
C ASN A 93 19.45 2.62 -6.47
N ALA A 94 18.78 1.71 -5.75
CA ALA A 94 17.96 2.04 -4.58
C ALA A 94 18.77 2.64 -3.41
N ASP A 95 20.06 2.40 -3.37
CA ASP A 95 20.97 2.89 -2.33
C ASP A 95 21.87 4.07 -2.79
N VAL A 96 21.62 4.59 -4.01
CA VAL A 96 22.31 5.78 -4.53
C VAL A 96 21.55 7.03 -4.11
N PRO A 97 22.18 7.99 -3.40
CA PRO A 97 21.52 9.26 -3.04
C PRO A 97 21.15 10.08 -4.27
N VAL A 98 19.91 10.57 -4.29
CA VAL A 98 19.37 11.41 -5.36
C VAL A 98 18.64 12.61 -4.77
N GLY A 99 18.42 13.66 -5.58
CA GLY A 99 17.63 14.81 -5.18
C GLY A 99 16.16 14.44 -4.94
N LEU A 100 15.57 14.99 -3.90
CA LEU A 100 14.21 14.68 -3.46
C LEU A 100 13.14 15.60 -4.04
N ALA A 101 13.50 16.85 -4.33
CA ALA A 101 12.52 17.91 -4.58
C ALA A 101 11.42 17.90 -3.49
N SER A 102 10.17 18.19 -3.84
CA SER A 102 9.05 18.23 -2.87
C SER A 102 8.66 16.88 -2.25
N THR A 103 9.28 15.75 -2.61
CA THR A 103 9.09 14.52 -1.84
C THR A 103 9.70 14.61 -0.44
N SER A 104 10.63 15.56 -0.21
CA SER A 104 11.16 15.96 1.10
C SER A 104 10.07 16.28 2.12
N LYS A 105 8.92 16.82 1.64
CA LYS A 105 7.79 17.18 2.51
C LYS A 105 7.21 16.01 3.30
N LEU A 106 7.49 14.76 2.92
CA LEU A 106 7.11 13.60 3.73
C LEU A 106 7.84 13.60 5.08
N MET A 107 9.12 14.01 5.13
CA MET A 107 9.82 14.18 6.40
C MET A 107 9.32 15.42 7.15
N THR A 108 9.03 16.52 6.46
CA THR A 108 8.44 17.73 7.07
C THR A 108 7.13 17.36 7.75
N ILE A 109 6.21 16.67 7.05
CA ILE A 109 4.92 16.22 7.60
C ILE A 109 5.13 15.22 8.75
N TYR A 110 6.11 14.31 8.64
CA TYR A 110 6.44 13.39 9.73
C TYR A 110 6.79 14.16 11.02
N CYS A 111 7.66 15.17 10.90
CA CYS A 111 8.07 16.00 12.04
C CYS A 111 6.94 16.87 12.60
N VAL A 112 6.04 17.37 11.72
CA VAL A 112 4.82 18.09 12.14
C VAL A 112 3.90 17.17 12.96
N MET A 113 3.62 15.97 12.42
CA MET A 113 2.79 14.97 13.09
C MET A 113 3.43 14.49 14.42
N ASP A 114 4.76 14.39 14.46
CA ASP A 114 5.50 14.05 15.68
C ASP A 114 5.36 15.14 16.76
N ALA A 115 5.30 16.42 16.33
CA ALA A 115 5.02 17.56 17.23
C ALA A 115 3.58 17.52 17.75
N VAL A 116 2.61 17.16 16.90
CA VAL A 116 1.21 16.97 17.32
C VAL A 116 1.09 15.82 18.33
N ASP A 117 1.71 14.69 18.07
CA ASP A 117 1.73 13.53 18.97
C ASP A 117 2.30 13.88 20.37
N LYS A 118 3.33 14.73 20.41
CA LYS A 118 3.97 15.19 21.64
C LYS A 118 3.20 16.31 22.35
N GLY A 119 2.12 16.80 21.77
CA GLY A 119 1.33 17.92 22.30
C GLY A 119 2.05 19.29 22.23
N GLU A 120 3.08 19.41 21.38
CA GLU A 120 3.76 20.69 21.13
C GLU A 120 2.87 21.66 20.34
N ILE A 121 1.96 21.11 19.52
CA ILE A 121 0.97 21.85 18.73
C ILE A 121 -0.26 20.94 18.46
N GLY A 122 -1.45 21.55 18.34
CA GLY A 122 -2.69 20.84 17.99
C GLY A 122 -3.05 20.97 16.50
N MET A 123 -3.75 19.98 15.94
CA MET A 123 -4.20 20.02 14.54
C MET A 123 -5.08 21.25 14.22
N LYS A 124 -5.80 21.78 15.21
CA LYS A 124 -6.69 22.95 15.08
C LYS A 124 -6.04 24.25 15.55
N ASP A 125 -4.79 24.21 15.98
CA ASP A 125 -4.10 25.41 16.42
C ASP A 125 -3.91 26.39 15.26
N PRO A 126 -4.06 27.72 15.52
CA PRO A 126 -3.87 28.73 14.50
C PRO A 126 -2.38 28.92 14.19
N VAL A 127 -2.10 29.06 12.90
CA VAL A 127 -0.80 29.40 12.32
C VAL A 127 -0.97 30.66 11.50
N THR A 128 -0.33 31.75 11.94
CA THR A 128 -0.31 33.00 11.19
C THR A 128 0.76 32.92 10.11
N ILE A 129 0.41 33.29 8.91
CA ILE A 129 1.34 33.35 7.78
C ILE A 129 2.22 34.60 7.93
N ASP A 130 3.51 34.41 8.03
CA ASP A 130 4.48 35.49 8.06
C ASP A 130 4.95 35.90 6.66
N HIS A 131 5.83 36.87 6.60
CA HIS A 131 6.39 37.37 5.37
C HIS A 131 7.19 36.31 4.60
N ALA A 132 7.97 35.48 5.30
CA ALA A 132 8.79 34.43 4.69
C ALA A 132 7.94 33.38 4.00
N ALA A 133 6.89 32.90 4.67
CA ALA A 133 5.94 31.94 4.09
C ALA A 133 5.20 32.56 2.90
N ALA A 134 4.69 33.79 3.01
CA ALA A 134 3.93 34.46 1.97
C ALA A 134 4.78 34.77 0.72
N ALA A 135 6.10 34.97 0.88
CA ALA A 135 7.04 35.25 -0.21
C ALA A 135 7.51 34.00 -0.95
N MET A 136 7.09 32.79 -0.53
CA MET A 136 7.52 31.54 -1.16
C MET A 136 7.08 31.43 -2.61
N HIS A 137 7.91 30.72 -3.37
CA HIS A 137 7.70 30.49 -4.81
C HIS A 137 7.65 28.99 -5.16
N GLY A 138 7.43 28.70 -6.43
CA GLY A 138 7.26 27.34 -6.94
C GLY A 138 5.83 26.85 -6.72
N SER A 139 5.66 25.65 -6.17
CA SER A 139 4.33 25.17 -5.76
C SER A 139 3.91 25.82 -4.46
N VAL A 140 2.88 26.66 -4.50
CA VAL A 140 2.37 27.41 -3.35
C VAL A 140 0.86 27.26 -3.20
N TYR A 141 0.37 27.30 -1.98
CA TYR A 141 -1.04 27.37 -1.63
C TYR A 141 -1.61 28.79 -1.80
N LYS A 142 -0.73 29.74 -2.13
CA LYS A 142 -1.02 31.16 -2.30
C LYS A 142 -1.53 31.82 -1.03
N THR A 143 -0.92 31.50 0.10
CA THR A 143 -1.16 32.18 1.36
C THR A 143 -0.66 33.63 1.29
N LYS A 144 -1.28 34.51 2.09
CA LYS A 144 -0.88 35.92 2.20
C LYS A 144 -0.44 36.21 3.63
N GLU A 145 0.51 37.13 3.77
CA GLU A 145 0.96 37.60 5.07
C GLU A 145 -0.21 38.09 5.91
N GLY A 146 -0.24 37.65 7.19
CA GLY A 146 -1.30 37.95 8.15
C GLY A 146 -2.53 37.01 8.06
N GLU A 147 -2.69 36.19 7.03
CA GLU A 147 -3.73 35.17 7.01
C GLU A 147 -3.47 34.10 8.09
N VAL A 148 -4.52 33.50 8.61
CA VAL A 148 -4.46 32.47 9.65
C VAL A 148 -5.09 31.19 9.14
N TYR A 149 -4.36 30.09 9.27
CA TYR A 149 -4.78 28.75 8.92
C TYR A 149 -4.60 27.81 10.12
N THR A 150 -5.29 26.71 10.15
CA THR A 150 -5.01 25.62 11.09
C THR A 150 -3.81 24.79 10.64
N VAL A 151 -3.16 24.10 11.55
CA VAL A 151 -2.11 23.11 11.26
C VAL A 151 -2.61 22.08 10.22
N GLU A 152 -3.84 21.59 10.40
CA GLU A 152 -4.48 20.62 9.48
C GLU A 152 -4.62 21.16 8.05
N GLU A 153 -5.08 22.42 7.89
CA GLU A 153 -5.22 23.04 6.56
C GLU A 153 -3.87 23.18 5.86
N LEU A 154 -2.82 23.55 6.61
CA LEU A 154 -1.47 23.66 6.04
C LEU A 154 -0.85 22.30 5.70
N ILE A 155 -1.14 21.22 6.47
CA ILE A 155 -0.77 19.86 6.10
C ILE A 155 -1.46 19.46 4.80
N HIS A 156 -2.77 19.75 4.64
CA HIS A 156 -3.51 19.50 3.39
C HIS A 156 -2.87 20.24 2.21
N ALA A 157 -2.51 21.50 2.39
CA ALA A 157 -1.84 22.30 1.37
C ALA A 157 -0.49 21.68 0.95
N GLY A 158 0.33 21.26 1.93
CA GLY A 158 1.61 20.60 1.67
C GLY A 158 1.50 19.28 0.93
N MET A 159 0.51 18.47 1.29
CA MET A 159 0.33 17.13 0.71
C MET A 159 -0.34 17.16 -0.67
N ILE A 160 -1.44 17.91 -0.85
CA ILE A 160 -2.27 17.85 -2.06
C ILE A 160 -1.68 18.71 -3.17
N VAL A 161 -1.38 19.97 -2.88
CA VAL A 161 -0.89 20.95 -3.88
C VAL A 161 0.59 21.25 -3.74
N SER A 162 1.25 20.59 -2.80
CA SER A 162 2.70 20.75 -2.58
C SER A 162 3.12 22.14 -2.11
N GLY A 163 2.26 22.87 -1.34
CA GLY A 163 2.49 24.24 -0.90
C GLY A 163 3.80 24.41 -0.13
N ASN A 164 4.74 25.19 -0.70
CA ASN A 164 6.00 25.52 -0.04
C ASN A 164 5.75 26.50 1.11
N ASP A 165 4.90 27.49 0.88
CA ASP A 165 4.42 28.46 1.84
C ASP A 165 3.83 27.80 3.11
N ALA A 166 3.00 26.77 2.94
CA ALA A 166 2.45 26.00 4.03
C ALA A 166 3.52 25.29 4.88
N MET A 167 4.58 24.78 4.24
CA MET A 167 5.67 24.10 4.97
C MET A 167 6.51 25.06 5.78
N ILE A 168 6.82 26.25 5.25
CA ILE A 168 7.52 27.30 5.99
C ILE A 168 6.70 27.73 7.22
N ALA A 169 5.41 28.06 7.02
CA ALA A 169 4.55 28.49 8.11
C ALA A 169 4.45 27.44 9.24
N LEU A 170 4.36 26.15 8.90
CA LEU A 170 4.37 25.07 9.89
C LEU A 170 5.72 24.96 10.62
N ALA A 171 6.82 25.07 9.89
CA ALA A 171 8.17 24.99 10.45
C ALA A 171 8.43 26.13 11.45
N ASP A 172 8.12 27.36 11.06
CA ASP A 172 8.29 28.54 11.89
C ASP A 172 7.39 28.49 13.14
N ARG A 173 6.15 28.06 13.00
CA ARG A 173 5.20 27.90 14.12
C ARG A 173 5.67 26.85 15.13
N ILE A 174 6.30 25.76 14.70
CA ILE A 174 6.70 24.62 15.57
C ILE A 174 8.10 24.83 16.16
N ALA A 175 9.05 25.31 15.37
CA ALA A 175 10.46 25.37 15.76
C ALA A 175 10.99 26.81 15.88
N GLY A 176 10.18 27.84 15.59
CA GLY A 176 10.58 29.25 15.63
C GLY A 176 11.39 29.72 14.42
N SER A 177 11.84 28.80 13.56
CA SER A 177 12.48 29.11 12.28
C SER A 177 12.60 27.87 11.38
N GLU A 178 12.66 28.07 10.05
CA GLU A 178 12.94 26.98 9.11
C GLU A 178 14.25 26.26 9.46
N ALA A 179 15.32 26.98 9.78
CA ALA A 179 16.62 26.39 10.11
C ALA A 179 16.55 25.44 11.33
N ALA A 180 15.82 25.83 12.38
CA ALA A 180 15.60 24.98 13.55
C ALA A 180 14.76 23.74 13.19
N PHE A 181 13.78 23.87 12.32
CA PHE A 181 12.97 22.75 11.87
C PHE A 181 13.77 21.79 10.97
N VAL A 182 14.64 22.30 10.09
CA VAL A 182 15.57 21.50 9.27
C VAL A 182 16.52 20.71 10.17
N ALA A 183 17.03 21.29 11.24
CA ALA A 183 17.83 20.56 12.23
C ALA A 183 17.03 19.39 12.85
N ARG A 184 15.74 19.61 13.17
CA ARG A 184 14.82 18.55 13.65
C ARG A 184 14.57 17.46 12.59
N MET A 185 14.44 17.82 11.30
CA MET A 185 14.30 16.85 10.20
C MET A 185 15.54 15.97 10.08
N ASN A 186 16.74 16.56 10.12
CA ASN A 186 18.00 15.83 10.05
C ASN A 186 18.23 14.95 11.28
N GLN A 187 17.90 15.45 12.48
CA GLN A 187 17.91 14.64 13.69
C GLN A 187 16.96 13.43 13.56
N LYS A 188 15.74 13.64 13.07
CA LYS A 188 14.77 12.55 12.85
C LYS A 188 15.30 11.51 11.86
N ALA A 189 15.93 11.94 10.77
CA ALA A 189 16.58 11.02 9.82
C ALA A 189 17.64 10.16 10.50
N GLN A 190 18.48 10.73 11.35
CA GLN A 190 19.49 9.99 12.15
C GLN A 190 18.84 9.01 13.13
N GLU A 191 17.78 9.42 13.85
CA GLU A 191 17.02 8.56 14.77
C GLU A 191 16.41 7.34 14.04
N MET A 192 16.02 7.51 12.77
CA MET A 192 15.51 6.44 11.91
C MET A 192 16.61 5.58 11.26
N GLY A 193 17.89 5.92 11.48
CA GLY A 193 19.04 5.20 10.92
C GLY A 193 19.32 5.53 9.46
N PHE A 194 18.79 6.62 8.92
CA PHE A 194 19.00 7.06 7.54
C PHE A 194 20.33 7.80 7.41
N THR A 195 21.29 7.19 6.74
CA THR A 195 22.67 7.70 6.67
C THR A 195 22.95 8.59 5.47
N HIS A 196 22.11 8.51 4.43
CA HIS A 196 22.24 9.30 3.21
C HIS A 196 21.19 10.42 3.11
N MET A 197 20.20 10.41 4.02
CA MET A 197 19.13 11.40 4.03
C MET A 197 19.64 12.71 4.65
N HIS A 198 19.53 13.80 3.90
CA HIS A 198 19.96 15.12 4.31
C HIS A 198 19.04 16.20 3.79
N PHE A 199 18.66 17.13 4.67
CA PHE A 199 17.76 18.25 4.39
C PHE A 199 18.46 19.58 4.61
N ILE A 200 18.26 20.52 3.68
CA ILE A 200 18.70 21.92 3.75
C ILE A 200 17.52 22.89 3.90
N ASN A 201 16.29 22.42 3.60
CA ASN A 201 15.05 23.18 3.72
C ASN A 201 13.86 22.24 3.94
N VAL A 202 12.70 22.80 4.30
CA VAL A 202 11.46 22.05 4.61
C VAL A 202 10.61 21.72 3.39
N HIS A 203 10.92 22.25 2.20
CA HIS A 203 10.03 22.22 1.04
C HIS A 203 10.61 21.49 -0.19
N GLY A 204 11.94 21.35 -0.28
CA GLY A 204 12.63 20.59 -1.32
C GLY A 204 13.06 21.41 -2.55
N LEU A 205 13.04 22.73 -2.51
CA LEU A 205 13.66 23.54 -3.55
C LEU A 205 15.18 23.39 -3.51
N THR A 206 15.80 23.49 -4.69
CA THR A 206 17.26 23.48 -4.82
C THR A 206 17.81 24.86 -4.48
N ASP A 207 18.83 24.91 -3.64
CA ASP A 207 19.66 26.12 -3.50
C ASP A 207 20.70 26.13 -4.61
N TYR A 208 20.41 26.86 -5.68
CA TYR A 208 21.32 26.98 -6.83
C TYR A 208 22.54 27.86 -6.51
N THR A 209 22.49 28.67 -5.44
CA THR A 209 23.62 29.51 -5.02
C THR A 209 24.68 28.66 -4.34
N ALA A 210 24.27 27.82 -3.40
CA ALA A 210 25.15 26.87 -2.71
C ALA A 210 25.34 25.56 -3.50
N ASN A 211 24.63 25.37 -4.61
CA ASN A 211 24.55 24.11 -5.37
C ASN A 211 24.21 22.91 -4.47
N ASP A 212 23.26 23.11 -3.56
CA ASP A 212 22.84 22.10 -2.60
C ASP A 212 21.33 21.85 -2.65
N TYR A 213 20.90 20.67 -2.19
CA TYR A 213 19.50 20.25 -2.23
C TYR A 213 19.25 19.09 -1.26
N ASN A 214 17.99 18.92 -0.89
CA ASN A 214 17.56 17.76 -0.10
C ASN A 214 17.80 16.46 -0.87
N LYS A 215 18.43 15.47 -0.21
CA LYS A 215 18.80 14.19 -0.84
C LYS A 215 18.54 13.02 0.09
N ALA A 216 18.26 11.87 -0.48
CA ALA A 216 18.17 10.56 0.16
C ALA A 216 18.27 9.45 -0.89
N THR A 217 18.32 8.21 -0.46
CA THR A 217 18.20 7.03 -1.32
C THR A 217 16.74 6.66 -1.52
N ALA A 218 16.41 5.92 -2.59
CA ALA A 218 15.06 5.40 -2.78
C ALA A 218 14.64 4.44 -1.65
N ARG A 219 15.59 3.67 -1.09
CA ARG A 219 15.35 2.79 0.06
C ARG A 219 14.98 3.58 1.32
N GLU A 220 15.71 4.64 1.63
CA GLU A 220 15.38 5.50 2.78
C GLU A 220 14.01 6.17 2.61
N MET A 221 13.68 6.62 1.39
CA MET A 221 12.35 7.19 1.11
C MET A 221 11.22 6.16 1.18
N PHE A 222 11.49 4.90 0.83
CA PHE A 222 10.56 3.79 1.01
C PHE A 222 10.29 3.54 2.50
N GLU A 223 11.33 3.43 3.32
CA GLU A 223 11.21 3.21 4.76
C GLU A 223 10.59 4.42 5.49
N LEU A 224 10.94 5.65 5.10
CA LEU A 224 10.28 6.85 5.59
C LEU A 224 8.78 6.81 5.31
N SER A 225 8.39 6.47 4.09
CA SER A 225 6.98 6.40 3.68
C SER A 225 6.24 5.31 4.45
N ARG A 226 6.85 4.13 4.64
CA ARG A 226 6.30 3.05 5.48
C ARG A 226 6.09 3.51 6.92
N SER A 227 7.10 4.12 7.52
CA SER A 227 7.06 4.61 8.90
C SER A 227 6.00 5.71 9.07
N LEU A 228 5.93 6.67 8.13
CA LEU A 228 4.94 7.73 8.12
C LEU A 228 3.51 7.17 8.12
N LEU A 229 3.23 6.26 7.20
CA LEU A 229 1.89 5.70 7.04
C LEU A 229 1.50 4.74 8.18
N LYS A 230 2.46 4.01 8.76
CA LYS A 230 2.21 3.16 9.95
C LYS A 230 1.91 3.99 11.19
N LYS A 231 2.63 5.07 11.38
CA LYS A 231 2.45 5.93 12.55
C LYS A 231 1.28 6.91 12.40
N TYR A 232 1.10 7.45 11.19
CA TYR A 232 0.12 8.50 10.89
C TYR A 232 -0.76 8.14 9.67
N PRO A 233 -1.62 7.11 9.78
CA PRO A 233 -2.42 6.62 8.65
C PRO A 233 -3.36 7.67 8.06
N MET A 234 -3.74 8.71 8.83
CA MET A 234 -4.56 9.83 8.36
C MET A 234 -3.92 10.59 7.19
N VAL A 235 -2.61 10.49 6.99
CA VAL A 235 -1.92 11.10 5.83
C VAL A 235 -2.46 10.55 4.51
N LEU A 236 -2.93 9.29 4.47
CA LEU A 236 -3.59 8.72 3.29
C LEU A 236 -4.94 9.39 3.01
N ASP A 237 -5.71 9.73 4.05
CA ASP A 237 -6.99 10.41 3.88
C ASP A 237 -6.83 11.79 3.24
N ILE A 238 -5.67 12.41 3.45
CA ILE A 238 -5.29 13.67 2.82
C ILE A 238 -4.79 13.42 1.40
N ALA A 239 -3.84 12.51 1.23
CA ALA A 239 -3.15 12.27 -0.05
C ALA A 239 -4.08 11.77 -1.17
N ARG A 240 -5.15 11.03 -0.83
CA ARG A 240 -6.14 10.54 -1.79
C ARG A 240 -7.13 11.60 -2.30
N ARG A 241 -7.13 12.82 -1.71
CA ARG A 241 -8.02 13.90 -2.16
C ARG A 241 -7.60 14.39 -3.54
N PRO A 242 -8.53 14.47 -4.52
CA PRO A 242 -8.19 14.85 -5.89
C PRO A 242 -7.93 16.34 -6.05
N LYS A 243 -8.39 17.18 -5.10
CA LYS A 243 -8.26 18.64 -5.11
C LYS A 243 -8.43 19.25 -3.71
N ILE A 244 -7.96 20.49 -3.57
CA ILE A 244 -8.40 21.43 -2.53
C ILE A 244 -9.31 22.46 -3.19
N GLU A 245 -10.39 22.81 -2.53
CA GLU A 245 -11.34 23.81 -2.98
C GLU A 245 -11.76 24.69 -1.79
N GLU A 246 -11.55 25.99 -1.92
CA GLU A 246 -11.90 27.00 -0.93
C GLU A 246 -12.71 28.12 -1.58
N PRO A 247 -14.04 28.00 -1.59
CA PRO A 247 -14.91 28.97 -2.26
C PRO A 247 -14.73 30.40 -1.74
N ALA A 248 -14.50 30.58 -0.44
CA ALA A 248 -14.29 31.90 0.17
C ALA A 248 -13.04 32.65 -0.38
N ARG A 249 -12.03 31.91 -0.87
CA ARG A 249 -10.82 32.44 -1.49
C ARG A 249 -10.84 32.39 -3.02
N ALA A 250 -11.94 31.91 -3.61
CA ALA A 250 -12.00 31.56 -5.04
C ALA A 250 -10.80 30.68 -5.48
N TYR A 251 -10.37 29.77 -4.60
CA TYR A 251 -9.20 28.91 -4.80
C TYR A 251 -9.62 27.48 -5.10
N ILE A 252 -9.10 26.94 -6.18
CA ILE A 252 -9.19 25.52 -6.52
C ILE A 252 -7.83 25.08 -7.06
N SER A 253 -7.33 23.95 -6.56
CA SER A 253 -6.12 23.32 -7.09
C SER A 253 -6.22 21.81 -6.98
N TYR A 254 -5.73 21.12 -8.02
CA TYR A 254 -5.80 19.66 -8.11
C TYR A 254 -4.54 19.00 -7.57
N SER A 255 -4.71 17.76 -7.09
CA SER A 255 -3.61 16.93 -6.64
C SER A 255 -2.58 16.72 -7.74
N THR A 256 -1.31 16.81 -7.38
CA THR A 256 -0.17 16.58 -8.28
C THR A 256 0.12 15.10 -8.56
N ASN A 257 -0.58 14.16 -7.88
CA ASN A 257 -0.36 12.72 -8.03
C ASN A 257 -0.77 12.25 -9.44
N PRO A 258 0.17 11.78 -10.30
CA PRO A 258 -0.11 11.47 -11.70
C PRO A 258 -1.01 10.24 -11.89
N LEU A 259 -1.08 9.34 -10.93
CA LEU A 259 -1.83 8.09 -11.03
C LEU A 259 -3.19 8.13 -10.33
N LEU A 260 -3.49 9.16 -9.54
CA LEU A 260 -4.73 9.28 -8.79
C LEU A 260 -5.93 9.46 -9.73
N GLY A 261 -6.89 8.52 -9.68
CA GLY A 261 -8.03 8.48 -10.59
C GLY A 261 -7.69 7.91 -11.98
N ILE A 262 -6.46 7.44 -12.19
CA ILE A 262 -5.99 6.76 -13.40
C ILE A 262 -5.84 5.26 -13.13
N LEU A 263 -5.04 4.89 -12.14
CA LEU A 263 -4.86 3.49 -11.73
C LEU A 263 -5.72 3.23 -10.49
N PRO A 264 -6.72 2.33 -10.57
CA PRO A 264 -7.56 1.97 -9.44
C PRO A 264 -6.71 1.52 -8.24
N GLY A 265 -7.14 1.92 -7.04
CA GLY A 265 -6.45 1.59 -5.80
C GLY A 265 -5.34 2.57 -5.39
N ILE A 266 -4.86 3.43 -6.30
CA ILE A 266 -3.90 4.49 -5.94
C ILE A 266 -4.57 5.52 -5.02
N ASP A 267 -3.92 5.80 -3.89
CA ASP A 267 -4.42 6.71 -2.85
C ASP A 267 -3.34 7.66 -2.27
N GLY A 268 -2.14 7.66 -2.83
CA GLY A 268 -1.04 8.54 -2.40
C GLY A 268 0.16 8.48 -3.34
N LEU A 269 1.29 9.11 -3.02
CA LEU A 269 1.54 9.83 -1.78
C LEU A 269 2.02 11.26 -2.08
N LYS A 270 3.19 11.44 -2.76
CA LYS A 270 3.80 12.75 -2.99
C LYS A 270 4.63 12.80 -4.26
N THR A 271 4.50 13.91 -5.01
CA THR A 271 5.35 14.24 -6.16
C THR A 271 6.38 15.32 -5.81
N GLY A 272 7.40 15.43 -6.63
CA GLY A 272 8.40 16.50 -6.57
C GLY A 272 9.03 16.77 -7.92
N TYR A 273 9.48 18.02 -8.12
CA TYR A 273 10.29 18.42 -9.25
C TYR A 273 11.18 19.60 -8.90
N THR A 274 12.45 19.49 -9.23
CA THR A 274 13.41 20.59 -9.41
C THR A 274 14.35 20.22 -10.55
N GLY A 275 15.06 21.20 -11.12
CA GLY A 275 16.05 20.92 -12.17
C GLY A 275 17.14 19.92 -11.73
N ALA A 276 17.58 20.00 -10.47
CA ALA A 276 18.59 19.12 -9.91
C ALA A 276 18.07 17.69 -9.65
N ALA A 277 16.86 17.57 -9.08
CA ALA A 277 16.29 16.27 -8.73
C ALA A 277 15.70 15.54 -9.94
N GLY A 278 15.21 16.26 -10.96
CA GLY A 278 14.30 15.70 -11.96
C GLY A 278 12.89 15.52 -11.44
N ARG A 279 12.07 14.76 -12.14
CA ARG A 279 10.69 14.42 -11.75
C ARG A 279 10.71 13.23 -10.79
N CYS A 280 10.17 13.43 -9.58
CA CYS A 280 10.09 12.43 -8.52
C CYS A 280 8.63 12.13 -8.19
N PHE A 281 8.36 10.88 -7.80
CA PHE A 281 7.03 10.48 -7.33
C PHE A 281 7.16 9.33 -6.33
N ILE A 282 6.45 9.44 -5.23
CA ILE A 282 6.23 8.33 -4.30
C ILE A 282 4.76 7.97 -4.39
N ALA A 283 4.48 6.76 -4.84
CA ALA A 283 3.13 6.21 -4.95
C ALA A 283 2.81 5.28 -3.79
N THR A 284 1.55 5.19 -3.45
CA THR A 284 0.99 4.07 -2.68
C THR A 284 -0.35 3.69 -3.26
N GLY A 285 -0.69 2.42 -3.15
CA GLY A 285 -1.97 1.90 -3.58
C GLY A 285 -2.34 0.64 -2.82
N LEU A 286 -3.64 0.46 -2.64
CA LEU A 286 -4.24 -0.66 -1.92
C LEU A 286 -5.01 -1.55 -2.88
N ARG A 287 -4.75 -2.85 -2.85
CA ARG A 287 -5.68 -3.88 -3.32
C ARG A 287 -6.42 -4.49 -2.14
N PRO A 288 -7.75 -4.38 -2.10
CA PRO A 288 -8.56 -4.98 -1.03
C PRO A 288 -8.43 -6.50 -0.99
N ALA A 289 -8.72 -7.08 0.19
CA ALA A 289 -8.80 -8.51 0.38
C ALA A 289 -9.78 -9.16 -0.61
N GLU A 290 -9.39 -10.31 -1.17
CA GLU A 290 -10.19 -11.06 -2.12
C GLU A 290 -9.82 -12.56 -2.09
N GLY A 291 -10.79 -13.42 -1.80
CA GLY A 291 -10.55 -14.86 -1.67
C GLY A 291 -9.51 -15.18 -0.59
N LYS A 292 -8.40 -15.81 -0.96
CA LYS A 292 -7.27 -16.14 -0.07
C LYS A 292 -6.30 -14.98 0.19
N TYR A 293 -6.45 -13.87 -0.53
CA TYR A 293 -5.55 -12.74 -0.45
C TYR A 293 -6.03 -11.72 0.57
N LEU A 294 -5.11 -11.21 1.37
CA LEU A 294 -5.33 -10.13 2.33
C LEU A 294 -5.27 -8.76 1.64
N ASP A 295 -5.73 -7.73 2.35
CA ASP A 295 -5.43 -6.35 1.97
C ASP A 295 -3.92 -6.22 1.71
N THR A 296 -3.57 -5.75 0.52
CA THR A 296 -2.18 -5.63 0.12
C THR A 296 -1.93 -4.21 -0.36
N ARG A 297 -1.08 -3.50 0.36
CA ARG A 297 -0.63 -2.15 0.02
C ARG A 297 0.80 -2.19 -0.46
N PHE A 298 1.08 -1.50 -1.56
CA PHE A 298 2.45 -1.26 -2.00
C PHE A 298 2.87 0.20 -1.76
N ILE A 299 4.17 0.42 -1.71
CA ILE A 299 4.81 1.73 -1.85
C ILE A 299 5.79 1.63 -3.01
N GLY A 300 5.74 2.62 -3.91
CA GLY A 300 6.67 2.78 -5.02
C GLY A 300 7.37 4.13 -4.94
N VAL A 301 8.68 4.12 -4.95
CA VAL A 301 9.54 5.32 -4.98
C VAL A 301 10.15 5.43 -6.37
N TYR A 302 9.85 6.49 -7.10
CA TYR A 302 10.28 6.73 -8.49
C TYR A 302 10.99 8.08 -8.55
N MET A 303 12.31 8.06 -8.80
CA MET A 303 13.16 9.23 -8.62
C MET A 303 13.89 9.61 -9.91
N GLY A 304 13.89 10.90 -10.19
CA GLY A 304 14.79 11.49 -11.16
C GLY A 304 14.45 11.25 -12.63
N ALA A 305 13.16 11.11 -12.97
CA ALA A 305 12.75 11.10 -14.38
C ALA A 305 13.06 12.46 -15.06
N GLU A 306 13.40 12.41 -16.34
CA GLU A 306 13.77 13.61 -17.10
C GLU A 306 12.56 14.53 -17.37
N ASN A 307 11.43 13.94 -17.70
CA ASN A 307 10.20 14.65 -18.01
C ASN A 307 8.96 13.97 -17.38
N ASP A 308 7.79 14.61 -17.52
CA ASP A 308 6.55 14.13 -16.91
C ASP A 308 6.06 12.81 -17.51
N MET A 309 6.29 12.58 -18.83
CA MET A 309 5.88 11.34 -19.49
C MET A 309 6.74 10.15 -19.08
N ASP A 310 8.04 10.34 -18.92
CA ASP A 310 8.95 9.31 -18.41
C ASP A 310 8.56 8.91 -16.99
N ARG A 311 8.29 9.90 -16.09
CA ARG A 311 7.78 9.64 -14.73
C ARG A 311 6.45 8.91 -14.77
N TYR A 312 5.51 9.36 -15.61
CA TYR A 312 4.18 8.78 -15.71
C TYR A 312 4.22 7.33 -16.22
N ALA A 313 4.93 7.08 -17.31
CA ALA A 313 5.05 5.75 -17.92
C ALA A 313 5.70 4.74 -16.96
N ALA A 314 6.84 5.11 -16.36
CA ALA A 314 7.55 4.25 -15.41
C ALA A 314 6.70 3.97 -14.17
N SER A 315 6.13 5.02 -13.54
CA SER A 315 5.33 4.83 -12.33
C SER A 315 4.06 4.03 -12.59
N LEU A 316 3.38 4.21 -13.73
CA LEU A 316 2.21 3.43 -14.10
C LEU A 316 2.55 1.96 -14.28
N ARG A 317 3.61 1.63 -15.02
CA ARG A 317 4.05 0.26 -15.28
C ARG A 317 4.48 -0.44 -13.99
N LEU A 318 5.35 0.18 -13.22
CA LEU A 318 5.86 -0.36 -11.96
C LEU A 318 4.77 -0.49 -10.89
N SER A 319 3.84 0.48 -10.80
CA SER A 319 2.70 0.38 -9.87
C SER A 319 1.73 -0.74 -10.27
N LYS A 320 1.49 -0.97 -11.58
CA LYS A 320 0.71 -2.13 -12.05
C LYS A 320 1.39 -3.45 -11.71
N GLU A 321 2.71 -3.52 -11.87
CA GLU A 321 3.50 -4.70 -11.47
C GLU A 321 3.38 -4.94 -9.96
N ALA A 322 3.51 -3.89 -9.14
CA ALA A 322 3.35 -3.99 -7.69
C ALA A 322 1.97 -4.49 -7.27
N MET A 323 0.92 -4.07 -7.96
CA MET A 323 -0.45 -4.52 -7.68
C MET A 323 -0.71 -5.99 -8.03
N ALA A 324 0.17 -6.65 -8.78
CA ALA A 324 0.09 -8.09 -9.01
C ALA A 324 0.60 -8.90 -7.80
N HIS A 325 1.26 -8.27 -6.85
CA HIS A 325 1.70 -8.89 -5.61
C HIS A 325 0.60 -8.84 -4.55
N ARG A 326 0.40 -9.97 -3.84
CA ARG A 326 -0.68 -10.15 -2.86
C ARG A 326 -0.17 -10.81 -1.59
N ASN A 327 -0.54 -10.25 -0.44
CA ASN A 327 -0.31 -10.89 0.84
C ASN A 327 -1.34 -12.02 1.03
N THR A 328 -0.88 -13.21 1.36
CA THR A 328 -1.74 -14.37 1.62
C THR A 328 -1.31 -15.11 2.88
N VAL A 329 -2.28 -15.70 3.58
CA VAL A 329 -2.01 -16.59 4.71
C VAL A 329 -1.65 -17.96 4.12
N LEU A 330 -0.40 -18.36 4.28
CA LEU A 330 0.07 -19.70 3.87
C LEU A 330 -0.30 -20.78 4.88
N ALA A 331 -0.16 -20.47 6.18
CA ALA A 331 -0.62 -21.32 7.27
C ALA A 331 -1.38 -20.49 8.28
N ASP A 332 -2.61 -20.89 8.59
CA ASP A 332 -3.42 -20.29 9.66
C ASP A 332 -3.23 -21.06 10.95
N LYS A 333 -3.00 -20.36 12.06
CA LYS A 333 -2.81 -20.97 13.40
C LYS A 333 -4.03 -21.73 13.91
N SER A 334 -5.21 -21.48 13.35
CA SER A 334 -6.47 -22.15 13.72
C SER A 334 -6.72 -23.43 12.92
N GLU A 335 -5.96 -23.68 11.85
CA GLU A 335 -6.14 -24.83 10.98
C GLU A 335 -5.22 -26.00 11.33
N ASP A 336 -5.71 -27.22 11.06
CA ASP A 336 -4.89 -28.42 11.07
C ASP A 336 -4.16 -28.56 9.73
N LEU A 337 -2.83 -28.49 9.78
CA LEU A 337 -1.98 -28.50 8.58
C LEU A 337 -1.67 -29.94 8.10
N GLY A 338 -2.02 -30.94 8.87
CA GLY A 338 -1.78 -32.35 8.59
C GLY A 338 -1.58 -33.15 9.85
N PHE A 339 -0.99 -34.34 9.74
CA PHE A 339 -0.85 -35.25 10.87
C PHE A 339 0.57 -35.79 10.98
N LEU A 340 1.06 -35.84 12.22
CA LEU A 340 2.24 -36.59 12.59
C LEU A 340 1.81 -38.01 13.06
N ALA A 341 2.32 -39.04 12.36
CA ALA A 341 2.14 -40.43 12.76
C ALA A 341 3.36 -40.92 13.54
N LEU A 342 3.14 -41.54 14.72
CA LEU A 342 4.19 -41.94 15.62
C LEU A 342 4.09 -43.44 15.93
N LYS A 343 5.20 -44.13 15.80
CA LYS A 343 5.31 -45.51 16.31
C LYS A 343 5.65 -45.47 17.81
N ASN A 344 5.06 -46.37 18.60
CA ASN A 344 5.37 -46.49 20.02
C ASN A 344 5.12 -45.19 20.84
N ALA A 345 4.04 -44.49 20.56
CA ALA A 345 3.64 -43.25 21.22
C ALA A 345 2.15 -43.23 21.56
N SER A 346 1.77 -42.34 22.47
CA SER A 346 0.38 -42.01 22.78
C SER A 346 0.20 -40.50 22.83
N PRO A 347 -0.62 -39.91 21.91
CA PRO A 347 -1.36 -40.58 20.83
C PRO A 347 -0.43 -41.08 19.70
N ARG A 348 -0.90 -42.07 18.94
CA ARG A 348 -0.18 -42.57 17.75
C ARG A 348 -0.29 -41.65 16.53
N LYS A 349 -1.23 -40.71 16.52
CA LYS A 349 -1.47 -39.73 15.49
C LYS A 349 -1.89 -38.43 16.17
N SER A 350 -1.22 -37.37 15.85
CA SER A 350 -1.55 -36.00 16.31
C SER A 350 -1.59 -35.03 15.14
N SER A 351 -2.60 -34.16 15.13
CA SER A 351 -2.62 -33.08 14.17
C SER A 351 -1.54 -32.05 14.49
N VAL A 352 -1.04 -31.39 13.45
CA VAL A 352 -0.01 -30.38 13.58
C VAL A 352 -0.53 -29.01 13.17
N TYR A 353 -0.04 -27.96 13.82
CA TYR A 353 -0.42 -26.59 13.64
C TYR A 353 0.78 -25.66 13.74
N VAL A 354 0.62 -24.39 13.35
CA VAL A 354 1.58 -23.29 13.58
C VAL A 354 1.10 -22.39 14.72
N GLU A 355 2.01 -21.84 15.52
CA GLU A 355 1.62 -20.96 16.64
C GLU A 355 1.13 -19.58 16.17
N LYS A 356 1.59 -19.13 15.00
CA LYS A 356 1.25 -17.85 14.41
C LYS A 356 0.93 -18.01 12.93
N ASN A 357 0.03 -17.18 12.44
CA ASN A 357 -0.25 -17.13 11.00
C ASN A 357 1.04 -16.84 10.21
N LEU A 358 1.31 -17.65 9.20
CA LEU A 358 2.41 -17.43 8.26
C LEU A 358 1.88 -16.68 7.05
N VAL A 359 2.16 -15.39 6.99
CA VAL A 359 1.78 -14.53 5.87
C VAL A 359 2.99 -14.32 4.97
N ARG A 360 2.79 -14.41 3.66
CA ARG A 360 3.80 -14.10 2.65
C ARG A 360 3.18 -13.31 1.50
N ASN A 361 4.00 -12.47 0.92
CA ASN A 361 3.69 -11.79 -0.32
C ASN A 361 4.05 -12.72 -1.49
N VAL A 362 3.09 -12.95 -2.37
CA VAL A 362 3.24 -13.80 -3.56
C VAL A 362 2.64 -13.08 -4.76
N LYS A 363 3.09 -13.41 -5.96
CA LYS A 363 2.48 -12.87 -7.16
C LYS A 363 1.16 -13.58 -7.43
N GLU A 364 0.14 -12.83 -7.80
CA GLU A 364 -1.19 -13.37 -8.09
C GLU A 364 -1.12 -14.39 -9.24
N GLY A 365 -1.75 -15.55 -9.04
CA GLY A 365 -1.74 -16.66 -10.00
C GLY A 365 -0.56 -17.62 -9.85
N GLU A 366 0.42 -17.35 -9.00
CA GLU A 366 1.47 -18.32 -8.69
C GLU A 366 0.89 -19.53 -7.95
N GLU A 367 1.29 -20.73 -8.39
CA GLU A 367 0.97 -21.97 -7.71
C GLU A 367 1.85 -22.16 -6.48
N ILE A 368 1.20 -22.27 -5.32
CA ILE A 368 1.87 -22.46 -4.03
C ILE A 368 1.69 -23.92 -3.63
N THR A 369 2.79 -24.62 -3.42
CA THR A 369 2.80 -25.97 -2.87
C THR A 369 3.39 -25.98 -1.48
N SER A 370 3.04 -26.98 -0.65
CA SER A 370 3.59 -27.12 0.70
C SER A 370 3.98 -28.56 1.01
N GLU A 371 4.96 -28.72 1.90
CA GLU A 371 5.43 -30.01 2.40
C GLU A 371 5.64 -29.94 3.91
N LEU A 372 5.17 -30.98 4.63
CA LEU A 372 5.48 -31.18 6.04
C LEU A 372 6.76 -32.02 6.19
N GLN A 373 7.76 -31.45 6.82
CA GLN A 373 9.07 -32.07 7.08
C GLN A 373 9.21 -32.34 8.57
N PHE A 374 8.96 -33.58 9.01
CA PHE A 374 9.02 -33.94 10.42
C PHE A 374 10.43 -34.25 10.87
N ALA A 375 10.82 -33.75 12.04
CA ALA A 375 12.00 -34.17 12.76
C ALA A 375 11.75 -35.53 13.44
N PRO A 376 12.79 -36.31 13.81
CA PRO A 376 12.64 -37.50 14.65
C PRO A 376 12.06 -37.12 16.02
N VAL A 377 10.84 -37.59 16.30
CA VAL A 377 10.18 -37.34 17.58
C VAL A 377 10.25 -38.62 18.46
N THR A 378 10.85 -38.51 19.65
CA THR A 378 10.96 -39.58 20.61
C THR A 378 10.11 -39.28 21.86
N PRO A 379 9.14 -40.15 22.23
CA PRO A 379 8.36 -39.95 23.43
C PRO A 379 9.20 -40.12 24.74
N PRO A 380 9.01 -39.31 25.80
CA PRO A 380 8.03 -38.22 25.86
C PRO A 380 8.49 -36.97 25.09
N HIS A 381 7.53 -36.23 24.45
CA HIS A 381 7.80 -35.02 23.75
C HIS A 381 6.73 -33.96 24.11
N SER A 382 7.15 -32.77 24.45
CA SER A 382 6.25 -31.69 24.86
C SER A 382 5.57 -31.05 23.65
N LYS A 383 4.29 -30.72 23.81
CA LYS A 383 3.55 -29.94 22.80
C LYS A 383 4.13 -28.54 22.55
N LYS A 384 5.01 -28.05 23.45
CA LYS A 384 5.71 -26.75 23.28
C LYS A 384 6.94 -26.88 22.41
N ASP A 385 7.40 -28.07 22.10
CA ASP A 385 8.55 -28.30 21.27
C ASP A 385 8.09 -28.61 19.84
N ALA A 386 8.80 -28.03 18.86
CA ALA A 386 8.48 -28.25 17.47
C ALA A 386 8.70 -29.72 17.07
N VAL A 387 7.81 -30.26 16.26
CA VAL A 387 7.91 -31.62 15.71
C VAL A 387 8.41 -31.64 14.27
N GLY A 388 8.71 -30.50 13.71
CA GLY A 388 9.18 -30.32 12.33
C GLY A 388 8.84 -28.96 11.78
N ASP A 389 8.82 -28.88 10.47
CA ASP A 389 8.50 -27.67 9.72
C ASP A 389 7.43 -27.92 8.67
N ILE A 390 6.63 -26.90 8.37
CA ILE A 390 5.92 -26.78 7.10
C ILE A 390 6.67 -25.84 6.19
N VAL A 391 6.94 -26.27 4.97
CA VAL A 391 7.73 -25.51 3.97
C VAL A 391 6.85 -25.25 2.78
N TYR A 392 6.85 -23.99 2.29
CA TYR A 392 6.07 -23.54 1.16
C TYR A 392 6.98 -23.19 -0.02
N TYR A 393 6.53 -23.51 -1.22
CA TYR A 393 7.28 -23.34 -2.45
C TYR A 393 6.45 -22.65 -3.54
N VAL A 394 7.13 -21.85 -4.36
CA VAL A 394 6.62 -21.34 -5.63
C VAL A 394 7.63 -21.72 -6.72
N GLY A 395 7.17 -22.41 -7.78
CA GLY A 395 8.05 -22.88 -8.85
C GLY A 395 9.22 -23.75 -8.36
N GLY A 396 9.02 -24.52 -7.27
CA GLY A 396 10.06 -25.36 -6.66
C GLY A 396 11.06 -24.62 -5.77
N LYS A 397 10.96 -23.28 -5.66
CA LYS A 397 11.80 -22.48 -4.76
C LYS A 397 11.10 -22.28 -3.42
N GLU A 398 11.79 -22.53 -2.29
CA GLU A 398 11.28 -22.24 -0.96
C GLU A 398 11.03 -20.73 -0.79
N ILE A 399 9.81 -20.38 -0.37
CA ILE A 399 9.37 -19.01 -0.11
C ILE A 399 9.08 -18.73 1.37
N ALA A 400 8.78 -19.78 2.13
CA ALA A 400 8.47 -19.66 3.55
C ALA A 400 8.65 -21.00 4.27
N ARG A 401 8.95 -20.91 5.56
CA ARG A 401 9.07 -22.03 6.48
C ARG A 401 8.53 -21.62 7.85
N ALA A 402 7.83 -22.52 8.53
CA ALA A 402 7.42 -22.33 9.92
C ALA A 402 7.48 -23.64 10.70
N HIS A 403 7.85 -23.55 11.96
CA HIS A 403 7.79 -24.70 12.89
C HIS A 403 6.36 -25.16 13.07
N VAL A 404 6.16 -26.47 13.09
CA VAL A 404 4.88 -27.11 13.42
C VAL A 404 4.93 -27.80 14.77
N PHE A 405 3.83 -27.73 15.48
CA PHE A 405 3.65 -28.21 16.85
C PHE A 405 2.48 -29.19 16.91
N VAL A 406 2.44 -30.03 17.93
CA VAL A 406 1.30 -30.94 18.22
C VAL A 406 0.37 -30.34 19.28
N LYS A 407 -0.93 -30.63 19.21
CA LYS A 407 -1.93 -30.06 20.15
C LYS A 407 -1.81 -30.56 21.58
N GLU A 408 -1.20 -31.75 21.79
CA GLU A 408 -1.05 -32.41 23.10
C GLU A 408 0.32 -33.03 23.23
N ASP A 409 0.75 -33.25 24.50
CA ASP A 409 2.02 -33.90 24.78
C ASP A 409 2.01 -35.36 24.28
N ILE A 410 3.09 -35.78 23.63
CA ILE A 410 3.31 -37.13 23.17
C ILE A 410 3.94 -37.93 24.32
N LYS A 411 3.25 -38.93 24.82
CA LYS A 411 3.68 -39.76 25.93
C LYS A 411 4.20 -41.12 25.45
N LYS A 412 4.97 -41.80 26.30
CA LYS A 412 5.29 -43.21 26.08
C LYS A 412 3.98 -44.03 26.08
N PRO A 413 3.86 -45.02 25.22
CA PRO A 413 2.64 -45.84 25.16
C PRO A 413 2.43 -46.59 26.47
N ASN A 414 1.18 -46.77 26.85
CA ASN A 414 0.83 -47.65 27.94
C ASN A 414 1.19 -49.10 27.53
N PRO A 415 2.00 -49.85 28.30
CA PRO A 415 2.44 -51.19 27.92
C PRO A 415 1.29 -52.17 27.62
N ILE A 416 0.17 -52.07 28.37
CA ILE A 416 -1.01 -52.95 28.20
C ILE A 416 -1.71 -52.64 26.86
N LEU A 417 -1.85 -51.37 26.51
CA LEU A 417 -2.45 -50.96 25.25
C LEU A 417 -1.54 -51.33 24.07
N SER A 418 -0.22 -51.18 24.22
CA SER A 418 0.77 -51.56 23.21
C SER A 418 0.73 -53.05 22.90
N TYR A 419 0.56 -53.91 23.92
CA TYR A 419 0.42 -55.36 23.75
C TYR A 419 -0.87 -55.72 23.01
N ARG A 420 -2.01 -55.13 23.40
CA ARG A 420 -3.30 -55.33 22.73
C ARG A 420 -3.23 -54.93 21.26
N ASP A 421 -2.60 -53.80 20.94
CA ASP A 421 -2.48 -53.29 19.58
C ASP A 421 -1.53 -54.19 18.74
N LEU A 422 -0.43 -54.66 19.32
CA LEU A 422 0.46 -55.63 18.68
C LEU A 422 -0.29 -56.90 18.30
N MET A 423 -1.10 -57.44 19.25
CA MET A 423 -1.91 -58.62 18.97
C MET A 423 -2.95 -58.38 17.87
N ALA A 424 -3.58 -57.19 17.85
CA ALA A 424 -4.50 -56.82 16.77
C ALA A 424 -3.81 -56.68 15.42
N ASP A 425 -2.56 -56.21 15.37
CA ASP A 425 -1.76 -56.11 14.14
C ASP A 425 -1.33 -57.51 13.67
N VAL A 426 -0.97 -58.42 14.59
CA VAL A 426 -0.65 -59.82 14.28
C VAL A 426 -1.89 -60.53 13.70
N PHE A 427 -3.06 -60.39 14.32
CA PHE A 427 -4.31 -60.97 13.81
C PHE A 427 -4.65 -60.44 12.40
N ARG A 428 -4.53 -59.12 12.15
CA ARG A 428 -4.74 -58.54 10.82
C ARG A 428 -3.72 -59.04 9.78
N ALA A 429 -2.49 -59.27 10.19
CA ALA A 429 -1.49 -59.86 9.30
C ALA A 429 -1.77 -61.32 8.98
N MET A 430 -2.25 -62.08 9.95
CA MET A 430 -2.67 -63.49 9.73
C MET A 430 -3.91 -63.59 8.83
N GLU A 431 -4.91 -62.72 8.98
CA GLU A 431 -6.08 -62.63 8.08
C GLU A 431 -5.74 -62.28 6.64
N LYS A 432 -4.68 -61.51 6.44
CA LYS A 432 -4.18 -61.14 5.09
C LYS A 432 -3.34 -62.27 4.44
N ALA A 433 -2.82 -63.17 5.22
CA ALA A 433 -1.99 -64.31 4.76
C ALA A 433 -2.77 -65.62 4.54
N ALA A 434 -4.01 -65.65 5.01
CA ALA A 434 -4.98 -66.71 4.77
C ALA A 434 -5.88 -66.39 3.57
#